data_570289395787eeaafc6e893a7938e233
#
_entry.id   570289395787eeaafc6e893a7938e233
#
_cell.length_a   1.000
_cell.length_b   1.000
_cell.length_c   1.000
_cell.angle_alpha   90.00
_cell.angle_beta   90.00
_cell.angle_gamma   90.00
#
_symmetry.space_group_name_H-M   'P 1'
#
loop_
_entity.id
_entity.type
_entity.pdbx_description
1 polymer ?
#
loop_
_entity_poly.entity_id
_entity_poly.type
_entity_poly.pdbx_seq_one_letter_code
_entity_poly.pdbx_strand_id
1 'polypeptide(L)'
;TSICKSVANHPKRNQFVAAHPIAGTENSGPTAAFDGLFKGKTNIICEASKSSVEALNTAMKVFDALEMKTIFMEADEHDKHVAYVSHLSHVSSFLLGQTVLDIEKDEKNIFDLAGSGFASTVRLAKSSPDMWTPIFEQNVEYLSQALLEYIMHLQKFHYHLMKRDTKELHRIMSKANEIRRVLDQTDKQKIS
;
A
#
# COMPACT_ATOMS: atom_id res chain seq x y z
N THR A 1 11.43 -4.74 -7.89
CA THR A 1 12.10 -5.19 -9.13
C THR A 1 13.25 -4.28 -9.54
N SER A 2 13.08 -2.94 -9.57
CA SER A 2 14.11 -1.98 -10.02
C SER A 2 15.44 -2.12 -9.29
N ILE A 3 15.43 -2.15 -7.94
CA ILE A 3 16.63 -2.32 -7.12
C ILE A 3 17.30 -3.68 -7.40
N CYS A 4 16.53 -4.76 -7.48
CA CYS A 4 17.07 -6.09 -7.78
C CYS A 4 17.77 -6.13 -9.15
N LYS A 5 17.20 -5.47 -10.15
CA LYS A 5 17.82 -5.32 -11.48
C LYS A 5 19.10 -4.52 -11.43
N SER A 6 19.14 -3.40 -10.69
CA SER A 6 20.33 -2.54 -10.62
C SER A 6 21.54 -3.21 -9.98
N VAL A 7 21.30 -4.15 -9.05
CA VAL A 7 22.38 -4.91 -8.38
C VAL A 7 22.66 -6.28 -8.99
N ALA A 8 21.92 -6.71 -10.00
CA ALA A 8 21.95 -8.07 -10.54
C ALA A 8 23.36 -8.53 -10.96
N ASN A 9 24.14 -7.65 -11.55
CA ASN A 9 25.48 -7.95 -12.05
C ASN A 9 26.60 -7.45 -11.10
N HIS A 10 26.26 -7.01 -9.88
CA HIS A 10 27.26 -6.54 -8.94
C HIS A 10 28.11 -7.72 -8.41
N PRO A 11 29.46 -7.61 -8.33
CA PRO A 11 30.33 -8.69 -7.87
C PRO A 11 29.97 -9.28 -6.50
N LYS A 12 29.34 -8.47 -5.64
CA LYS A 12 28.86 -8.86 -4.31
C LYS A 12 27.35 -9.06 -4.25
N ARG A 13 26.70 -9.38 -5.38
CA ARG A 13 25.24 -9.58 -5.41
C ARG A 13 24.76 -10.57 -4.36
N ASN A 14 25.53 -11.63 -4.13
CA ASN A 14 25.21 -12.65 -3.13
C ASN A 14 25.26 -12.17 -1.67
N GLN A 15 25.88 -11.02 -1.39
CA GLN A 15 25.88 -10.38 -0.06
C GLN A 15 24.70 -9.41 0.14
N PHE A 16 23.91 -9.15 -0.89
CA PHE A 16 22.74 -8.28 -0.83
C PHE A 16 21.47 -9.11 -0.61
N VAL A 17 20.66 -8.72 0.38
CA VAL A 17 19.33 -9.28 0.63
C VAL A 17 18.30 -8.19 0.33
N ALA A 18 17.47 -8.44 -0.67
CA ALA A 18 16.39 -7.53 -1.05
C ALA A 18 15.23 -7.69 -0.06
N ALA A 19 15.11 -6.79 0.90
CA ALA A 19 14.08 -6.85 1.93
C ALA A 19 13.21 -5.59 1.94
N HIS A 20 11.92 -5.77 2.26
CA HIS A 20 10.96 -4.69 2.41
C HIS A 20 10.12 -4.90 3.68
N PRO A 21 10.47 -4.26 4.80
CA PRO A 21 9.61 -4.19 5.97
C PRO A 21 8.33 -3.41 5.65
N ILE A 22 7.18 -4.06 5.76
CA ILE A 22 5.87 -3.42 5.59
C ILE A 22 5.47 -2.78 6.92
N ALA A 23 6.19 -1.72 7.27
CA ALA A 23 6.01 -1.00 8.53
C ALA A 23 6.19 0.48 8.28
N GLY A 24 5.13 1.24 8.39
CA GLY A 24 5.16 2.68 8.16
C GLY A 24 3.87 3.34 8.60
N THR A 25 3.94 4.64 8.69
CA THR A 25 2.80 5.52 8.93
C THR A 25 2.76 6.59 7.83
N GLU A 26 1.75 7.45 7.86
CA GLU A 26 1.68 8.63 7.00
C GLU A 26 2.72 9.70 7.35
N ASN A 27 3.41 9.57 8.49
CA ASN A 27 4.47 10.48 8.91
C ASN A 27 5.83 10.02 8.38
N SER A 28 6.78 10.95 8.24
CA SER A 28 8.11 10.69 7.71
C SER A 28 9.21 11.39 8.54
N GLY A 29 10.45 10.94 8.33
CA GLY A 29 11.62 11.48 8.99
C GLY A 29 11.89 10.90 10.39
N PRO A 30 13.04 11.26 11.00
CA PRO A 30 13.48 10.68 12.29
C PRO A 30 12.52 10.93 13.45
N THR A 31 11.79 12.05 13.43
CA THR A 31 10.82 12.43 14.45
C THR A 31 9.55 11.58 14.44
N ALA A 32 9.33 10.83 13.37
CA ALA A 32 8.21 9.88 13.24
C ALA A 32 8.54 8.49 13.79
N ALA A 33 9.78 8.25 14.21
CA ALA A 33 10.19 6.98 14.78
C ALA A 33 9.58 6.77 16.17
N PHE A 34 9.17 5.52 16.44
CA PHE A 34 8.69 5.11 17.78
C PHE A 34 9.05 3.64 18.03
N ASP A 35 9.14 3.29 19.31
CA ASP A 35 9.46 1.93 19.72
C ASP A 35 8.38 0.94 19.28
N GLY A 36 8.80 -0.24 18.80
CA GLY A 36 7.88 -1.30 18.39
C GLY A 36 7.27 -1.11 17.00
N LEU A 37 7.70 -0.12 16.19
CA LEU A 37 7.19 0.11 14.84
C LEU A 37 7.12 -1.17 13.99
N PHE A 38 8.12 -2.04 14.10
CA PHE A 38 8.27 -3.25 13.31
C PHE A 38 7.59 -4.49 13.92
N LYS A 39 7.32 -4.47 15.22
CA LYS A 39 6.78 -5.62 15.96
C LYS A 39 5.50 -6.17 15.35
N GLY A 40 5.50 -7.47 15.04
CA GLY A 40 4.37 -8.18 14.43
C GLY A 40 4.06 -7.79 12.98
N LYS A 41 4.86 -6.89 12.37
CA LYS A 41 4.70 -6.49 10.97
C LYS A 41 5.33 -7.52 10.02
N THR A 42 4.91 -7.47 8.77
CA THR A 42 5.46 -8.34 7.73
C THR A 42 6.75 -7.74 7.17
N ASN A 43 7.76 -8.57 7.03
CA ASN A 43 8.94 -8.30 6.21
C ASN A 43 8.91 -9.20 4.98
N ILE A 44 9.19 -8.65 3.81
CA ILE A 44 9.22 -9.39 2.56
C ILE A 44 10.67 -9.50 2.11
N ILE A 45 11.16 -10.72 1.88
CA ILE A 45 12.47 -10.95 1.25
C ILE A 45 12.24 -11.43 -0.19
N CYS A 46 12.78 -10.64 -1.13
CA CYS A 46 12.69 -10.94 -2.55
C CYS A 46 13.97 -11.63 -3.05
N GLU A 47 13.82 -12.52 -4.04
CA GLU A 47 14.94 -13.18 -4.74
C GLU A 47 15.94 -13.84 -3.76
N ALA A 48 15.46 -14.48 -2.72
CA ALA A 48 16.30 -15.11 -1.68
C ALA A 48 17.37 -16.04 -2.25
N SER A 49 17.07 -16.74 -3.35
CA SER A 49 18.00 -17.66 -4.04
C SER A 49 19.25 -16.98 -4.59
N LYS A 50 19.23 -15.66 -4.78
CA LYS A 50 20.36 -14.86 -5.25
C LYS A 50 21.26 -14.35 -4.11
N SER A 51 20.87 -14.56 -2.87
CA SER A 51 21.64 -14.20 -1.67
C SER A 51 22.37 -15.43 -1.10
N SER A 52 23.55 -15.22 -0.52
CA SER A 52 24.23 -16.31 0.18
C SER A 52 23.49 -16.71 1.44
N VAL A 53 23.65 -17.94 1.88
CA VAL A 53 23.09 -18.46 3.14
C VAL A 53 23.49 -17.59 4.32
N GLU A 54 24.75 -17.12 4.34
CA GLU A 54 25.27 -16.27 5.40
C GLU A 54 24.56 -14.91 5.44
N ALA A 55 24.38 -14.26 4.26
CA ALA A 55 23.69 -12.98 4.15
C ALA A 55 22.21 -13.12 4.57
N LEU A 56 21.52 -14.17 4.11
CA LEU A 56 20.14 -14.46 4.51
C LEU A 56 20.03 -14.70 6.02
N ASN A 57 20.88 -15.52 6.60
CA ASN A 57 20.86 -15.78 8.04
C ASN A 57 21.11 -14.51 8.86
N THR A 58 21.99 -13.62 8.37
CA THR A 58 22.23 -12.33 9.03
C THR A 58 21.00 -11.44 8.96
N ALA A 59 20.36 -11.32 7.78
CA ALA A 59 19.14 -10.55 7.60
C ALA A 59 18.00 -11.12 8.47
N MET A 60 17.81 -12.44 8.50
CA MET A 60 16.79 -13.09 9.34
C MET A 60 16.97 -12.78 10.82
N LYS A 61 18.20 -12.84 11.35
CA LYS A 61 18.48 -12.45 12.75
C LYS A 61 18.06 -11.02 13.05
N VAL A 62 18.25 -10.10 12.11
CA VAL A 62 17.82 -8.69 12.28
C VAL A 62 16.29 -8.60 12.33
N PHE A 63 15.58 -9.25 11.40
CA PHE A 63 14.13 -9.19 11.35
C PHE A 63 13.46 -9.96 12.51
N ASP A 64 14.07 -11.06 12.97
CA ASP A 64 13.63 -11.78 14.16
C ASP A 64 13.80 -10.93 15.43
N ALA A 65 14.93 -10.21 15.55
CA ALA A 65 15.15 -9.29 16.67
C ALA A 65 14.15 -8.09 16.66
N LEU A 66 13.64 -7.72 15.49
CA LEU A 66 12.57 -6.73 15.32
C LEU A 66 11.17 -7.33 15.49
N GLU A 67 11.07 -8.60 15.84
CA GLU A 67 9.81 -9.35 15.99
C GLU A 67 8.92 -9.29 14.73
N MET A 68 9.54 -9.29 13.54
CA MET A 68 8.83 -9.26 12.26
C MET A 68 8.48 -10.68 11.77
N LYS A 69 7.40 -10.77 10.97
CA LYS A 69 7.02 -12.00 10.26
C LYS A 69 7.61 -11.96 8.85
N THR A 70 8.63 -12.77 8.56
CA THR A 70 9.26 -12.79 7.23
C THR A 70 8.52 -13.74 6.30
N ILE A 71 8.23 -13.26 5.08
CA ILE A 71 7.73 -14.01 3.95
C ILE A 71 8.67 -13.86 2.76
N PHE A 72 8.64 -14.81 1.82
CA PHE A 72 9.48 -14.82 0.64
C PHE A 72 8.63 -14.75 -0.62
N MET A 73 9.09 -13.99 -1.63
CA MET A 73 8.45 -13.93 -2.94
C MET A 73 9.44 -13.47 -4.01
N GLU A 74 9.06 -13.55 -5.27
CA GLU A 74 9.82 -12.94 -6.35
C GLU A 74 9.62 -11.43 -6.37
N ALA A 75 10.64 -10.69 -6.86
CA ALA A 75 10.61 -9.22 -6.87
C ALA A 75 9.48 -8.66 -7.73
N ASP A 76 9.12 -9.34 -8.81
CA ASP A 76 8.04 -8.97 -9.70
C ASP A 76 6.66 -9.15 -9.03
N GLU A 77 6.47 -10.27 -8.34
CA GLU A 77 5.27 -10.54 -7.55
C GLU A 77 5.09 -9.49 -6.44
N HIS A 78 6.18 -9.14 -5.74
CA HIS A 78 6.19 -8.07 -4.75
C HIS A 78 5.67 -6.75 -5.34
N ASP A 79 6.27 -6.29 -6.45
CA ASP A 79 5.91 -5.01 -7.05
C ASP A 79 4.45 -4.98 -7.51
N LYS A 80 3.96 -6.09 -8.07
CA LYS A 80 2.55 -6.26 -8.42
C LYS A 80 1.65 -6.17 -7.18
N HIS A 81 1.94 -6.90 -6.12
CA HIS A 81 1.10 -6.92 -4.92
C HIS A 81 1.05 -5.56 -4.22
N VAL A 82 2.20 -4.89 -4.04
CA VAL A 82 2.21 -3.57 -3.38
C VAL A 82 1.53 -2.50 -4.22
N ALA A 83 1.48 -2.64 -5.56
CA ALA A 83 0.71 -1.74 -6.41
C ALA A 83 -0.78 -1.72 -6.03
N TYR A 84 -1.38 -2.87 -5.75
CA TYR A 84 -2.80 -2.97 -5.38
C TYR A 84 -3.07 -2.61 -3.91
N VAL A 85 -2.28 -3.13 -2.97
CA VAL A 85 -2.61 -3.01 -1.53
C VAL A 85 -2.03 -1.76 -0.87
N SER A 86 -1.06 -1.09 -1.50
CA SER A 86 -0.38 0.07 -0.97
C SER A 86 -0.47 1.28 -1.90
N HIS A 87 0.09 1.18 -3.12
CA HIS A 87 0.21 2.34 -4.00
C HIS A 87 -1.16 2.86 -4.45
N LEU A 88 -2.05 1.98 -4.90
CA LEU A 88 -3.42 2.36 -5.29
C LEU A 88 -4.19 3.00 -4.13
N SER A 89 -3.99 2.54 -2.89
CA SER A 89 -4.62 3.12 -1.71
C SER A 89 -4.18 4.58 -1.49
N HIS A 90 -2.89 4.87 -1.69
CA HIS A 90 -2.37 6.23 -1.59
C HIS A 90 -2.87 7.12 -2.72
N VAL A 91 -2.84 6.64 -3.98
CA VAL A 91 -3.40 7.36 -5.12
C VAL A 91 -4.87 7.70 -4.89
N SER A 92 -5.67 6.73 -4.44
CA SER A 92 -7.10 6.93 -4.16
C SER A 92 -7.31 7.98 -3.08
N SER A 93 -6.51 7.94 -2.02
CA SER A 93 -6.59 8.89 -0.91
C SER A 93 -6.18 10.31 -1.35
N PHE A 94 -5.09 10.46 -2.10
CA PHE A 94 -4.67 11.75 -2.65
C PHE A 94 -5.73 12.36 -3.57
N LEU A 95 -6.25 11.56 -4.52
CA LEU A 95 -7.22 12.06 -5.51
C LEU A 95 -8.59 12.35 -4.89
N LEU A 96 -9.04 11.56 -3.91
CA LEU A 96 -10.26 11.88 -3.16
C LEU A 96 -10.10 13.19 -2.37
N GLY A 97 -8.95 13.36 -1.69
CA GLY A 97 -8.64 14.59 -0.98
C GLY A 97 -8.63 15.80 -1.91
N GLN A 98 -7.96 15.69 -3.06
CA GLN A 98 -7.92 16.76 -4.07
C GLN A 98 -9.32 17.08 -4.61
N THR A 99 -10.14 16.06 -4.91
CA THR A 99 -11.51 16.26 -5.40
C THR A 99 -12.34 17.10 -4.43
N VAL A 100 -12.25 16.81 -3.13
CA VAL A 100 -13.01 17.58 -2.13
C VAL A 100 -12.45 18.98 -1.92
N LEU A 101 -11.11 19.15 -1.96
CA LEU A 101 -10.47 20.48 -1.91
C LEU A 101 -10.86 21.37 -3.11
N ASP A 102 -11.05 20.78 -4.28
CA ASP A 102 -11.50 21.55 -5.45
C ASP A 102 -12.95 22.04 -5.29
N ILE A 103 -13.82 21.24 -4.67
CA ILE A 103 -15.21 21.65 -4.36
C ILE A 103 -15.26 22.71 -3.24
N GLU A 104 -14.36 22.65 -2.25
CA GLU A 104 -14.31 23.64 -1.15
C GLU A 104 -14.14 25.07 -1.66
N LYS A 105 -13.49 25.29 -2.79
CA LYS A 105 -13.31 26.62 -3.39
C LYS A 105 -14.65 27.33 -3.62
N ASP A 106 -15.68 26.55 -3.94
CA ASP A 106 -17.03 27.04 -4.23
C ASP A 106 -18.00 26.84 -3.05
N GLU A 107 -17.76 25.80 -2.23
CA GLU A 107 -18.61 25.33 -1.12
C GLU A 107 -17.87 25.37 0.21
N LYS A 108 -17.71 26.57 0.79
CA LYS A 108 -16.85 26.84 1.98
C LYS A 108 -17.12 25.97 3.22
N ASN A 109 -18.36 25.47 3.37
CA ASN A 109 -18.77 24.71 4.56
C ASN A 109 -18.68 23.19 4.35
N ILE A 110 -18.10 22.71 3.25
CA ILE A 110 -18.06 21.28 2.94
C ILE A 110 -17.34 20.46 4.05
N PHE A 111 -16.34 21.03 4.68
CA PHE A 111 -15.60 20.37 5.75
C PHE A 111 -16.33 20.32 7.09
N ASP A 112 -17.39 21.10 7.30
CA ASP A 112 -18.25 20.98 8.49
C ASP A 112 -18.95 19.62 8.54
N LEU A 113 -19.08 18.96 7.37
CA LEU A 113 -19.65 17.64 7.22
C LEU A 113 -18.60 16.51 7.23
N ALA A 114 -17.31 16.83 7.34
CA ALA A 114 -16.22 15.88 7.30
C ALA A 114 -16.12 15.07 8.61
N GLY A 115 -16.83 13.96 8.65
CA GLY A 115 -16.79 13.02 9.77
C GLY A 115 -15.59 12.08 9.76
N SER A 116 -15.54 11.18 10.76
CA SER A 116 -14.46 10.20 10.94
C SER A 116 -14.27 9.25 9.74
N GLY A 117 -15.34 8.94 9.00
CA GLY A 117 -15.28 8.11 7.80
C GLY A 117 -14.44 8.78 6.70
N PHE A 118 -14.71 10.06 6.42
CA PHE A 118 -13.91 10.83 5.46
C PHE A 118 -12.45 10.93 5.92
N ALA A 119 -12.20 11.34 7.16
CA ALA A 119 -10.87 11.46 7.73
C ALA A 119 -10.06 10.16 7.62
N SER A 120 -10.69 9.03 7.90
CA SER A 120 -10.08 7.69 7.76
C SER A 120 -9.72 7.38 6.31
N THR A 121 -10.59 7.69 5.35
CA THR A 121 -10.39 7.38 3.93
C THR A 121 -9.29 8.23 3.29
N VAL A 122 -9.21 9.52 3.64
CA VAL A 122 -8.18 10.43 3.10
C VAL A 122 -6.92 10.53 3.95
N ARG A 123 -6.79 9.75 5.02
CA ARG A 123 -5.66 9.80 5.95
C ARG A 123 -4.30 9.68 5.24
N LEU A 124 -4.20 8.81 4.25
CA LEU A 124 -2.96 8.58 3.51
C LEU A 124 -2.55 9.79 2.64
N ALA A 125 -3.46 10.71 2.33
CA ALA A 125 -3.15 11.95 1.63
C ALA A 125 -2.26 12.91 2.44
N LYS A 126 -2.05 12.65 3.74
CA LYS A 126 -1.08 13.39 4.58
C LYS A 126 0.37 12.96 4.32
N SER A 127 0.60 11.87 3.60
CA SER A 127 1.94 11.36 3.30
C SER A 127 2.71 12.31 2.38
N SER A 128 4.04 12.31 2.51
CA SER A 128 4.93 13.19 1.74
C SER A 128 4.90 12.88 0.23
N PRO A 129 4.61 13.87 -0.64
CA PRO A 129 4.72 13.71 -2.08
C PRO A 129 6.15 13.39 -2.54
N ASP A 130 7.18 13.95 -1.88
CA ASP A 130 8.59 13.70 -2.21
C ASP A 130 8.97 12.23 -2.01
N MET A 131 8.33 11.55 -1.05
CA MET A 131 8.53 10.13 -0.81
C MET A 131 7.73 9.28 -1.84
N TRP A 132 6.48 9.64 -2.12
CA TRP A 132 5.59 8.81 -2.93
C TRP A 132 5.82 8.94 -4.43
N THR A 133 6.23 10.11 -4.92
CA THR A 133 6.51 10.32 -6.36
C THR A 133 7.52 9.31 -6.90
N PRO A 134 8.73 9.14 -6.32
CA PRO A 134 9.67 8.14 -6.82
C PRO A 134 9.21 6.70 -6.63
N ILE A 135 8.38 6.40 -5.61
CA ILE A 135 7.80 5.08 -5.42
C ILE A 135 6.85 4.74 -6.58
N PHE A 136 6.00 5.67 -6.97
CA PHE A 136 5.08 5.48 -8.10
C PHE A 136 5.83 5.35 -9.43
N GLU A 137 6.86 6.18 -9.64
CA GLU A 137 7.70 6.12 -10.83
C GLU A 137 8.42 4.77 -10.98
N GLN A 138 8.93 4.20 -9.88
CA GLN A 138 9.62 2.92 -9.91
C GLN A 138 8.70 1.70 -10.10
N ASN A 139 7.39 1.86 -9.95
CA ASN A 139 6.40 0.80 -10.11
C ASN A 139 5.28 1.20 -11.07
N VAL A 140 5.60 2.00 -12.08
CA VAL A 140 4.64 2.62 -13.00
C VAL A 140 3.78 1.58 -13.73
N GLU A 141 4.36 0.47 -14.17
CA GLU A 141 3.66 -0.54 -14.96
C GLU A 141 2.51 -1.18 -14.15
N TYR A 142 2.80 -1.72 -12.96
CA TYR A 142 1.79 -2.35 -12.11
C TYR A 142 0.83 -1.34 -11.50
N LEU A 143 1.32 -0.17 -11.12
CA LEU A 143 0.43 0.88 -10.60
C LEU A 143 -0.51 1.39 -11.67
N SER A 144 -0.05 1.59 -12.92
CA SER A 144 -0.90 1.99 -14.04
C SER A 144 -1.99 0.95 -14.31
N GLN A 145 -1.64 -0.34 -14.30
CA GLN A 145 -2.63 -1.42 -14.44
C GLN A 145 -3.67 -1.40 -13.32
N ALA A 146 -3.22 -1.34 -12.06
CA ALA A 146 -4.11 -1.29 -10.91
C ALA A 146 -5.04 -0.07 -10.94
N LEU A 147 -4.50 1.08 -11.36
CA LEU A 147 -5.27 2.32 -11.49
C LEU A 147 -6.31 2.25 -12.61
N LEU A 148 -5.97 1.66 -13.75
CA LEU A 148 -6.93 1.44 -14.84
C LEU A 148 -8.10 0.56 -14.41
N GLU A 149 -7.83 -0.54 -13.71
CA GLU A 149 -8.87 -1.41 -13.16
C GLU A 149 -9.76 -0.65 -12.16
N TYR A 150 -9.16 0.18 -11.31
CA TYR A 150 -9.92 1.01 -10.36
C TYR A 150 -10.80 2.05 -11.08
N ILE A 151 -10.27 2.72 -12.11
CA ILE A 151 -11.04 3.65 -12.96
C ILE A 151 -12.24 2.93 -13.61
N MET A 152 -12.05 1.72 -14.13
CA MET A 152 -13.14 0.92 -14.70
C MET A 152 -14.22 0.62 -13.66
N HIS A 153 -13.85 0.30 -12.42
CA HIS A 153 -14.80 0.09 -11.33
C HIS A 153 -15.57 1.37 -10.99
N LEU A 154 -14.90 2.52 -10.93
CA LEU A 154 -15.54 3.83 -10.71
C LEU A 154 -16.51 4.18 -11.84
N GLN A 155 -16.11 4.00 -13.09
CA GLN A 155 -16.97 4.25 -14.26
C GLN A 155 -18.20 3.34 -14.26
N LYS A 156 -18.03 2.06 -13.95
CA LYS A 156 -19.13 1.10 -13.83
C LYS A 156 -20.10 1.52 -12.73
N PHE A 157 -19.59 1.89 -11.56
CA PHE A 157 -20.44 2.35 -10.45
C PHE A 157 -21.20 3.62 -10.85
N HIS A 158 -20.51 4.62 -11.46
CA HIS A 158 -21.13 5.84 -11.95
C HIS A 158 -22.24 5.56 -12.99
N TYR A 159 -21.98 4.64 -13.93
CA TYR A 159 -22.99 4.25 -14.93
C TYR A 159 -24.28 3.74 -14.29
N HIS A 160 -24.19 2.81 -13.34
CA HIS A 160 -25.38 2.27 -12.65
C HIS A 160 -26.03 3.32 -11.74
N LEU A 161 -25.26 4.22 -11.15
CA LEU A 161 -25.79 5.35 -10.36
C LEU A 161 -26.65 6.28 -11.25
N MET A 162 -26.16 6.65 -12.43
CA MET A 162 -26.90 7.48 -13.39
C MET A 162 -28.16 6.81 -13.92
N LYS A 163 -28.15 5.49 -14.03
CA LYS A 163 -29.32 4.67 -14.41
C LYS A 163 -30.29 4.41 -13.25
N ARG A 164 -29.96 4.81 -12.02
CA ARG A 164 -30.70 4.50 -10.79
C ARG A 164 -30.92 2.99 -10.62
N ASP A 165 -29.97 2.19 -11.10
CA ASP A 165 -30.00 0.72 -10.99
C ASP A 165 -29.58 0.28 -9.58
N THR A 166 -30.49 0.40 -8.65
CA THR A 166 -30.27 0.09 -7.24
C THR A 166 -29.90 -1.37 -6.99
N LYS A 167 -30.37 -2.29 -7.85
CA LYS A 167 -30.04 -3.72 -7.73
C LYS A 167 -28.57 -3.96 -8.01
N GLU A 168 -28.04 -3.39 -9.11
CA GLU A 168 -26.65 -3.56 -9.46
C GLU A 168 -25.72 -2.78 -8.51
N LEU A 169 -26.10 -1.58 -8.07
CA LEU A 169 -25.37 -0.86 -7.03
C LEU A 169 -25.24 -1.70 -5.75
N HIS A 170 -26.36 -2.27 -5.28
CA HIS A 170 -26.34 -3.16 -4.12
C HIS A 170 -25.43 -4.38 -4.34
N ARG A 171 -25.49 -5.01 -5.51
CA ARG A 171 -24.64 -6.15 -5.85
C ARG A 171 -23.16 -5.81 -5.82
N ILE A 172 -22.76 -4.66 -6.39
CA ILE A 172 -21.38 -4.19 -6.39
C ILE A 172 -20.86 -3.99 -4.96
N MET A 173 -21.66 -3.30 -4.12
CA MET A 173 -21.30 -3.05 -2.73
C MET A 173 -21.24 -4.33 -1.89
N SER A 174 -22.21 -5.24 -2.09
CA SER A 174 -22.24 -6.54 -1.40
C SER A 174 -21.01 -7.38 -1.73
N LYS A 175 -20.57 -7.37 -3.00
CA LYS A 175 -19.34 -8.05 -3.40
C LYS A 175 -18.11 -7.42 -2.74
N ALA A 176 -18.04 -6.09 -2.68
CA ALA A 176 -16.95 -5.41 -2.02
C ALA A 176 -16.88 -5.72 -0.50
N ASN A 177 -18.01 -6.00 0.15
CA ASN A 177 -18.06 -6.36 1.56
C ASN A 177 -17.32 -7.68 1.88
N GLU A 178 -17.01 -8.52 0.91
CA GLU A 178 -16.19 -9.72 1.10
C GLU A 178 -14.78 -9.38 1.66
N ILE A 179 -14.32 -8.14 1.51
CA ILE A 179 -13.06 -7.66 2.11
C ILE A 179 -13.04 -7.79 3.64
N ARG A 180 -14.19 -7.84 4.30
CA ARG A 180 -14.31 -8.01 5.76
C ARG A 180 -13.48 -9.18 6.27
N ARG A 181 -13.52 -10.32 5.55
CA ARG A 181 -12.74 -11.51 5.91
C ARG A 181 -11.25 -11.23 6.09
N VAL A 182 -10.69 -10.28 5.29
CA VAL A 182 -9.28 -9.90 5.36
C VAL A 182 -9.05 -8.95 6.53
N LEU A 183 -9.93 -7.95 6.69
CA LEU A 183 -9.82 -6.94 7.76
C LEU A 183 -9.98 -7.58 9.14
N ASP A 184 -10.95 -8.47 9.31
CA ASP A 184 -11.20 -9.18 10.58
C ASP A 184 -10.02 -10.06 11.00
N GLN A 185 -9.30 -10.65 10.04
CA GLN A 185 -8.08 -11.41 10.32
C GLN A 185 -6.92 -10.50 10.76
N THR A 186 -6.80 -9.33 10.14
CA THR A 186 -5.77 -8.35 10.48
C THR A 186 -5.98 -7.78 11.89
N ASP A 187 -7.24 -7.55 12.29
CA ASP A 187 -7.56 -7.03 13.62
C ASP A 187 -7.35 -8.07 14.74
N LYS A 188 -7.65 -9.34 14.48
CA LYS A 188 -7.34 -10.44 15.41
C LYS A 188 -5.84 -10.58 15.67
N GLN A 189 -4.99 -10.33 14.67
CA GLN A 189 -3.54 -10.37 14.82
C GLN A 189 -2.96 -9.19 15.61
N LYS A 190 -3.71 -8.10 15.78
CA LYS A 190 -3.29 -6.94 16.60
C LYS A 190 -3.61 -7.11 18.09
N ILE A 191 -4.50 -8.04 18.44
CA ILE A 191 -5.00 -8.27 19.82
C ILE A 191 -4.28 -9.45 20.48
N SER A 192 -3.61 -10.30 19.71
CA SER A 192 -2.79 -11.42 20.18
C SER A 192 -1.31 -11.03 20.30
#